data_217b6bc5d30dcfb4b44f0f7009d38c7b
#
_entry.id   217b6bc5d30dcfb4b44f0f7009d38c7b
#
_cell.length_a   1.000
_cell.length_b   1.000
_cell.length_c   1.000
_cell.angle_alpha   90.00
_cell.angle_beta   90.00
_cell.angle_gamma   90.00
#
_symmetry.space_group_name_H-M   'P 1'
#
loop_
_entity.id
_entity.type
_entity.pdbx_description
1 polymer ?
#
loop_
_entity_poly.entity_id
_entity_poly.type
_entity_poly.pdbx_seq_one_letter_code
_entity_poly.pdbx_strand_id
1 'polypeptide(L)'
;MRSTALRLTLPLLLLALCLTLNGCFVFVPAPPPVDTSDLGTPQTFEKAGITLHLTDKFKEEQSERGFDAYYTTSYCGVVVLKEPFTLEEGLADRPLEQYIQNVIENNGHENIEPQTADGLWYYVNYNNSSYRCVYSYAYKGTDAFYVVQYILNTQDEETLKPIIHDWAKETSVK
;
A
#
# COMPACT_ATOMS: atom_id res chain seq x y z
N MET A 1 -39.47 -36.45 -44.26
CA MET A 1 -38.24 -36.86 -43.59
C MET A 1 -37.43 -35.61 -43.29
N ARG A 2 -37.55 -35.04 -42.07
CA ARG A 2 -36.86 -33.81 -41.68
C ARG A 2 -35.88 -34.13 -40.57
N SER A 3 -34.64 -34.15 -40.93
CA SER A 3 -33.39 -33.75 -40.29
C SER A 3 -33.35 -33.80 -38.74
N THR A 4 -33.12 -35.01 -38.25
CA THR A 4 -32.65 -35.24 -36.87
C THR A 4 -31.12 -35.02 -36.69
N ALA A 5 -30.39 -34.79 -37.77
CA ALA A 5 -28.94 -34.63 -37.77
C ALA A 5 -28.46 -33.24 -37.20
N LEU A 6 -29.35 -32.22 -37.25
CA LEU A 6 -28.95 -30.86 -36.84
C LEU A 6 -29.02 -30.64 -35.30
N ARG A 7 -29.70 -31.52 -34.57
CA ARG A 7 -29.86 -31.35 -33.11
C ARG A 7 -28.73 -31.99 -32.27
N LEU A 8 -27.90 -32.85 -32.88
CA LEU A 8 -26.81 -33.54 -32.18
C LEU A 8 -25.46 -32.78 -32.29
N THR A 9 -25.32 -31.91 -33.31
CA THR A 9 -24.06 -31.19 -33.55
C THR A 9 -23.89 -30.00 -32.66
N LEU A 10 -24.98 -29.34 -32.21
CA LEU A 10 -24.94 -28.12 -31.38
C LEU A 10 -24.37 -28.36 -29.98
N PRO A 11 -24.78 -29.41 -29.21
CA PRO A 11 -24.20 -29.70 -27.92
C PRO A 11 -22.73 -30.17 -27.97
N LEU A 12 -22.37 -30.89 -29.08
CA LEU A 12 -20.98 -31.33 -29.27
C LEU A 12 -20.04 -30.16 -29.58
N LEU A 13 -20.51 -29.16 -30.31
CA LEU A 13 -19.76 -27.95 -30.62
C LEU A 13 -19.57 -27.06 -29.36
N LEU A 14 -20.61 -26.97 -28.51
CA LEU A 14 -20.55 -26.28 -27.22
C LEU A 14 -19.58 -26.96 -26.25
N LEU A 15 -19.54 -28.26 -26.21
CA LEU A 15 -18.60 -29.03 -25.39
C LEU A 15 -17.16 -28.85 -25.85
N ALA A 16 -16.92 -28.85 -27.17
CA ALA A 16 -15.60 -28.57 -27.74
C ALA A 16 -15.14 -27.12 -27.46
N LEU A 17 -16.05 -26.13 -27.50
CA LEU A 17 -15.75 -24.76 -27.18
C LEU A 17 -15.41 -24.54 -25.68
N CYS A 18 -16.09 -25.28 -24.77
CA CYS A 18 -15.76 -25.25 -23.35
C CYS A 18 -14.38 -25.86 -23.04
N LEU A 19 -13.93 -26.83 -23.83
CA LEU A 19 -12.59 -27.45 -23.67
C LEU A 19 -11.45 -26.55 -24.20
N THR A 20 -11.74 -25.67 -25.17
CA THR A 20 -10.73 -24.73 -25.68
C THR A 20 -10.61 -23.46 -24.83
N LEU A 21 -11.61 -23.16 -23.97
CA LEU A 21 -11.59 -22.03 -23.01
C LEU A 21 -10.91 -22.38 -21.68
N ASN A 22 -10.43 -23.61 -21.50
CA ASN A 22 -9.46 -23.92 -20.46
C ASN A 22 -8.12 -23.29 -20.85
N GLY A 23 -8.08 -21.93 -20.82
CA GLY A 23 -6.85 -21.18 -20.92
C GLY A 23 -5.85 -21.81 -19.95
N CYS A 24 -4.67 -22.08 -20.42
CA CYS A 24 -3.54 -22.46 -19.58
C CYS A 24 -3.49 -21.46 -18.43
N PHE A 25 -3.96 -21.87 -17.25
CA PHE A 25 -3.60 -21.17 -16.02
C PHE A 25 -2.09 -21.34 -15.92
N VAL A 26 -1.37 -20.36 -16.44
CA VAL A 26 0.06 -20.23 -16.15
C VAL A 26 0.09 -19.98 -14.65
N PHE A 27 0.36 -21.03 -13.89
CA PHE A 27 0.63 -20.90 -12.46
C PHE A 27 1.94 -20.12 -12.36
N VAL A 28 1.83 -18.81 -12.21
CA VAL A 28 2.97 -17.97 -11.85
C VAL A 28 3.16 -18.24 -10.35
N PRO A 29 4.22 -18.94 -9.95
CA PRO A 29 4.47 -19.14 -8.52
C PRO A 29 4.57 -17.77 -7.86
N ALA A 30 3.99 -17.63 -6.67
CA ALA A 30 4.16 -16.43 -5.87
C ALA A 30 5.68 -16.17 -5.71
N PRO A 31 6.14 -14.92 -5.83
CA PRO A 31 7.54 -14.62 -5.57
C PRO A 31 7.90 -15.12 -4.17
N PRO A 32 9.16 -15.54 -3.94
CA PRO A 32 9.57 -15.97 -2.62
C PRO A 32 9.38 -14.80 -1.62
N PRO A 33 9.06 -15.09 -0.35
CA PRO A 33 9.00 -14.07 0.69
C PRO A 33 10.32 -13.28 0.77
N VAL A 34 10.22 -12.02 1.23
CA VAL A 34 11.39 -11.16 1.35
C VAL A 34 12.40 -11.76 2.34
N ASP A 35 13.68 -11.77 1.93
CA ASP A 35 14.80 -12.15 2.80
C ASP A 35 15.25 -10.91 3.59
N THR A 36 15.05 -10.93 4.90
CA THR A 36 15.46 -9.83 5.80
C THR A 36 16.96 -9.60 5.86
N SER A 37 17.77 -10.59 5.47
CA SER A 37 19.23 -10.44 5.41
C SER A 37 19.71 -9.50 4.31
N ASP A 38 18.85 -9.19 3.31
CA ASP A 38 19.15 -8.31 2.18
C ASP A 38 18.35 -6.98 2.19
N LEU A 39 17.87 -6.55 3.34
CA LEU A 39 17.17 -5.26 3.45
C LEU A 39 18.09 -4.04 3.26
N GLY A 40 19.39 -4.23 3.28
CA GLY A 40 20.38 -3.16 3.12
C GLY A 40 20.84 -2.55 4.45
N THR A 41 21.56 -1.43 4.35
CA THR A 41 22.07 -0.69 5.51
C THR A 41 21.22 0.56 5.78
N PRO A 42 21.07 1.01 7.05
CA PRO A 42 20.29 2.21 7.37
C PRO A 42 20.75 3.43 6.59
N GLN A 43 19.79 4.16 6.03
CA GLN A 43 19.99 5.40 5.29
C GLN A 43 18.88 6.40 5.60
N THR A 44 19.26 7.67 5.70
CA THR A 44 18.31 8.78 5.94
C THR A 44 17.94 9.46 4.64
N PHE A 45 16.64 9.77 4.49
CA PHE A 45 16.08 10.51 3.36
C PHE A 45 15.33 11.72 3.88
N GLU A 46 15.70 12.92 3.41
CA GLU A 46 15.05 14.17 3.79
C GLU A 46 14.35 14.81 2.59
N LYS A 47 13.04 14.98 2.68
CA LYS A 47 12.25 15.65 1.62
C LYS A 47 10.95 16.20 2.17
N ALA A 48 10.48 17.31 1.60
CA ALA A 48 9.20 17.95 1.93
C ALA A 48 8.98 18.32 3.43
N GLY A 49 10.05 18.35 4.24
CA GLY A 49 9.95 18.63 5.69
C GLY A 49 9.82 17.37 6.55
N ILE A 50 9.98 16.19 5.98
CA ILE A 50 10.04 14.91 6.70
C ILE A 50 11.42 14.27 6.56
N THR A 51 11.85 13.58 7.59
CA THR A 51 13.06 12.77 7.63
C THR A 51 12.64 11.32 7.83
N LEU A 52 12.95 10.47 6.86
CA LEU A 52 12.70 9.03 6.89
C LEU A 52 14.00 8.29 7.15
N HIS A 53 13.95 7.30 8.04
CA HIS A 53 15.05 6.36 8.28
C HIS A 53 14.67 5.02 7.62
N LEU A 54 15.22 4.79 6.42
CA LEU A 54 14.97 3.58 5.62
C LEU A 54 16.29 2.82 5.43
N THR A 55 16.47 2.18 4.28
CA THR A 55 17.73 1.52 3.92
C THR A 55 18.25 2.01 2.55
N ASP A 56 19.52 1.77 2.27
CA ASP A 56 20.20 2.12 1.01
C ASP A 56 19.64 1.38 -0.22
N LYS A 57 18.74 0.41 -0.01
CA LYS A 57 18.02 -0.27 -1.09
C LYS A 57 16.89 0.59 -1.69
N PHE A 58 16.40 1.56 -0.94
CA PHE A 58 15.35 2.45 -1.44
C PHE A 58 15.90 3.44 -2.48
N LYS A 59 15.14 3.57 -3.57
CA LYS A 59 15.42 4.56 -4.62
C LYS A 59 14.27 5.55 -4.67
N GLU A 60 14.63 6.82 -4.76
CA GLU A 60 13.65 7.87 -5.00
C GLU A 60 13.13 7.77 -6.42
N GLU A 61 11.80 7.81 -6.56
CA GLU A 61 11.10 7.77 -7.83
C GLU A 61 10.31 9.07 -8.05
N GLN A 62 10.11 9.43 -9.31
CA GLN A 62 9.21 10.53 -9.63
C GLN A 62 7.76 10.08 -9.47
N SER A 63 6.98 10.88 -8.76
CA SER A 63 5.57 10.60 -8.56
C SER A 63 4.71 11.30 -9.61
N GLU A 64 4.10 10.54 -10.50
CA GLU A 64 3.07 11.05 -11.43
C GLU A 64 1.74 11.34 -10.71
N ARG A 65 1.58 10.87 -9.45
CA ARG A 65 0.36 10.99 -8.65
C ARG A 65 0.35 12.16 -7.69
N GLY A 66 1.38 13.03 -7.73
CA GLY A 66 1.45 14.23 -6.88
C GLY A 66 1.84 13.94 -5.42
N PHE A 67 2.51 12.82 -5.13
CA PHE A 67 3.08 12.58 -3.81
C PHE A 67 4.25 13.53 -3.54
N ASP A 68 4.42 13.95 -2.29
CA ASP A 68 5.53 14.84 -1.88
C ASP A 68 6.88 14.13 -1.89
N ALA A 69 6.88 12.81 -1.62
CA ALA A 69 8.02 11.92 -1.86
C ALA A 69 7.54 10.51 -2.18
N TYR A 70 8.33 9.78 -2.96
CA TYR A 70 8.08 8.38 -3.29
C TYR A 70 9.40 7.62 -3.39
N TYR A 71 9.51 6.52 -2.65
CA TYR A 71 10.67 5.65 -2.61
C TYR A 71 10.25 4.21 -2.84
N THR A 72 11.06 3.43 -3.56
CA THR A 72 10.75 2.03 -3.86
C THR A 72 11.92 1.10 -3.66
N THR A 73 11.58 -0.15 -3.30
CA THR A 73 12.46 -1.32 -3.39
C THR A 73 11.72 -2.44 -4.11
N SER A 74 12.34 -3.61 -4.25
CA SER A 74 11.64 -4.81 -4.76
C SER A 74 10.54 -5.34 -3.84
N TYR A 75 10.53 -4.96 -2.56
CA TYR A 75 9.63 -5.50 -1.53
C TYR A 75 8.71 -4.46 -0.86
N CYS A 76 9.04 -3.17 -0.94
CA CYS A 76 8.27 -2.12 -0.27
C CYS A 76 8.29 -0.82 -1.09
N GLY A 77 7.14 -0.16 -1.17
CA GLY A 77 7.03 1.23 -1.61
C GLY A 77 6.78 2.13 -0.40
N VAL A 78 7.37 3.32 -0.37
CA VAL A 78 7.12 4.33 0.68
C VAL A 78 6.65 5.62 0.03
N VAL A 79 5.46 6.06 0.39
CA VAL A 79 4.83 7.29 -0.11
C VAL A 79 4.70 8.28 1.03
N VAL A 80 5.02 9.55 0.75
CA VAL A 80 4.80 10.67 1.67
C VAL A 80 3.78 11.61 1.08
N LEU A 81 2.81 11.98 1.90
CA LEU A 81 1.80 13.00 1.63
C LEU A 81 1.93 14.08 2.70
N LYS A 82 2.06 15.35 2.29
CA LYS A 82 2.09 16.52 3.18
C LYS A 82 0.80 17.31 3.00
N GLU A 83 0.10 17.58 4.09
CA GLU A 83 -1.08 18.43 4.12
C GLU A 83 -0.80 19.69 4.96
N PRO A 84 -0.44 20.82 4.31
CA PRO A 84 -0.16 22.06 4.99
C PRO A 84 -1.37 22.59 5.78
N PHE A 85 -1.15 23.14 6.96
CA PHE A 85 -2.22 23.70 7.79
C PHE A 85 -2.96 24.89 7.13
N THR A 86 -2.38 25.45 6.08
CA THR A 86 -2.99 26.53 5.29
C THR A 86 -4.11 26.07 4.35
N LEU A 87 -4.30 24.76 4.18
CA LEU A 87 -5.33 24.21 3.28
C LEU A 87 -6.74 24.35 3.85
N GLU A 88 -6.90 24.30 5.17
CA GLU A 88 -8.19 24.36 5.85
C GLU A 88 -8.06 25.18 7.15
N GLU A 89 -9.02 26.06 7.42
CA GLU A 89 -9.08 26.81 8.68
C GLU A 89 -9.30 25.85 9.86
N GLY A 90 -8.50 25.98 10.92
CA GLY A 90 -8.54 25.10 12.10
C GLY A 90 -7.82 23.77 11.94
N LEU A 91 -7.22 23.46 10.79
CA LEU A 91 -6.47 22.23 10.58
C LEU A 91 -5.31 22.09 11.56
N ALA A 92 -4.61 23.20 11.86
CA ALA A 92 -3.51 23.22 12.82
C ALA A 92 -3.91 22.80 14.24
N ASP A 93 -5.15 23.06 14.65
CA ASP A 93 -5.64 22.74 15.99
C ASP A 93 -6.20 21.30 16.09
N ARG A 94 -6.36 20.61 14.94
CA ARG A 94 -6.93 19.26 14.91
C ARG A 94 -6.01 18.26 15.63
N PRO A 95 -6.54 17.43 16.55
CA PRO A 95 -5.79 16.33 17.14
C PRO A 95 -5.39 15.31 16.08
N LEU A 96 -4.23 14.67 16.26
CA LEU A 96 -3.71 13.69 15.29
C LEU A 96 -4.63 12.49 15.11
N GLU A 97 -5.30 12.05 16.19
CA GLU A 97 -6.33 11.00 16.16
C GLU A 97 -7.49 11.37 15.21
N GLN A 98 -8.03 12.58 15.37
CA GLN A 98 -9.12 13.05 14.52
C GLN A 98 -8.64 13.22 13.06
N TYR A 99 -7.41 13.66 12.86
CA TYR A 99 -6.84 13.81 11.53
C TYR A 99 -6.78 12.46 10.80
N ILE A 100 -6.21 11.43 11.44
CA ILE A 100 -6.10 10.10 10.81
C ILE A 100 -7.47 9.46 10.57
N GLN A 101 -8.45 9.70 11.45
CA GLN A 101 -9.83 9.28 11.24
C GLN A 101 -10.41 9.91 9.98
N ASN A 102 -10.23 11.21 9.78
CA ASN A 102 -10.67 11.90 8.57
C ASN A 102 -9.97 11.37 7.32
N VAL A 103 -8.67 11.03 7.41
CA VAL A 103 -7.94 10.41 6.29
C VAL A 103 -8.57 9.07 5.90
N ILE A 104 -8.93 8.25 6.88
CA ILE A 104 -9.59 6.95 6.66
C ILE A 104 -10.93 7.16 5.96
N GLU A 105 -11.77 8.06 6.47
CA GLU A 105 -13.12 8.35 5.93
C GLU A 105 -13.05 8.93 4.51
N ASN A 106 -12.16 9.89 4.27
CA ASN A 106 -11.97 10.53 2.96
C ASN A 106 -11.46 9.55 1.88
N ASN A 107 -10.76 8.48 2.29
CA ASN A 107 -10.34 7.40 1.39
C ASN A 107 -11.41 6.31 1.21
N GLY A 108 -12.60 6.45 1.80
CA GLY A 108 -13.70 5.48 1.68
C GLY A 108 -13.45 4.17 2.43
N HIS A 109 -12.67 4.21 3.50
CA HIS A 109 -12.33 3.03 4.30
C HIS A 109 -13.25 2.89 5.51
N GLU A 110 -14.57 2.82 5.32
CA GLU A 110 -15.61 2.86 6.34
C GLU A 110 -15.51 1.78 7.44
N ASN A 111 -14.76 0.70 7.20
CA ASN A 111 -14.59 -0.42 8.13
C ASN A 111 -13.19 -0.47 8.76
N ILE A 112 -12.40 0.57 8.62
CA ILE A 112 -11.06 0.67 9.19
C ILE A 112 -11.10 1.67 10.34
N GLU A 113 -10.53 1.28 11.48
CA GLU A 113 -10.36 2.17 12.63
C GLU A 113 -8.86 2.50 12.79
N PRO A 114 -8.54 3.73 13.25
CA PRO A 114 -7.16 4.07 13.59
C PRO A 114 -6.69 3.26 14.79
N GLN A 115 -5.41 2.93 14.77
CA GLN A 115 -4.71 2.16 15.81
C GLN A 115 -3.56 2.99 16.38
N THR A 116 -3.13 2.64 17.56
CA THR A 116 -1.92 3.20 18.18
C THR A 116 -0.94 2.11 18.57
N ALA A 117 0.34 2.36 18.31
CA ALA A 117 1.43 1.55 18.83
C ALA A 117 2.65 2.45 19.07
N ASP A 118 3.27 2.33 20.24
CA ASP A 118 4.44 3.14 20.66
C ASP A 118 4.24 4.66 20.49
N GLY A 119 3.01 5.15 20.65
CA GLY A 119 2.66 6.57 20.51
C GLY A 119 2.44 7.02 19.06
N LEU A 120 2.53 6.13 18.07
CA LEU A 120 2.22 6.41 16.68
C LEU A 120 0.76 6.09 16.36
N TRP A 121 0.10 6.98 15.65
CA TRP A 121 -1.21 6.75 15.06
C TRP A 121 -1.05 6.18 13.66
N TYR A 122 -1.74 5.06 13.35
CA TYR A 122 -1.70 4.42 12.04
C TYR A 122 -2.99 3.66 11.74
N TYR A 123 -3.16 3.28 10.48
CA TYR A 123 -4.16 2.28 10.05
C TYR A 123 -3.56 1.35 9.00
N VAL A 124 -4.21 0.21 8.80
CA VAL A 124 -3.81 -0.77 7.77
C VAL A 124 -4.98 -0.99 6.83
N ASN A 125 -4.71 -0.87 5.53
CA ASN A 125 -5.67 -1.19 4.49
C ASN A 125 -5.18 -2.37 3.64
N TYR A 126 -6.05 -3.36 3.42
CA TYR A 126 -5.77 -4.54 2.61
C TYR A 126 -6.47 -4.45 1.26
N ASN A 127 -5.70 -4.53 0.19
CA ASN A 127 -6.22 -4.65 -1.16
C ASN A 127 -6.10 -6.11 -1.63
N ASN A 128 -7.17 -6.88 -1.43
CA ASN A 128 -7.21 -8.30 -1.75
C ASN A 128 -7.06 -8.59 -3.25
N SER A 129 -7.47 -7.68 -4.13
CA SER A 129 -7.36 -7.86 -5.58
C SER A 129 -5.93 -7.73 -6.10
N SER A 130 -5.07 -7.00 -5.41
CA SER A 130 -3.66 -6.81 -5.76
C SER A 130 -2.70 -7.51 -4.80
N TYR A 131 -3.21 -8.25 -3.81
CA TYR A 131 -2.40 -8.91 -2.76
C TYR A 131 -1.45 -7.93 -2.05
N ARG A 132 -1.94 -6.72 -1.75
CA ARG A 132 -1.16 -5.68 -1.09
C ARG A 132 -1.81 -5.25 0.22
N CYS A 133 -0.96 -4.89 1.18
CA CYS A 133 -1.38 -4.14 2.35
C CYS A 133 -0.61 -2.82 2.43
N VAL A 134 -1.25 -1.82 3.01
CA VAL A 134 -0.73 -0.46 3.15
C VAL A 134 -0.81 -0.06 4.62
N TYR A 135 0.33 0.15 5.24
CA TYR A 135 0.47 0.72 6.58
C TYR A 135 0.61 2.23 6.45
N SER A 136 -0.35 2.98 6.96
CA SER A 136 -0.40 4.45 6.86
C SER A 136 -0.21 5.06 8.25
N TYR A 137 0.92 5.71 8.49
CA TYR A 137 1.27 6.40 9.73
C TYR A 137 1.05 7.89 9.58
N ALA A 138 0.44 8.52 10.58
CA ALA A 138 0.20 9.96 10.61
C ALA A 138 1.14 10.67 11.60
N TYR A 139 1.63 11.84 11.18
CA TYR A 139 2.50 12.69 11.98
C TYR A 139 2.00 14.14 11.93
N LYS A 140 2.22 14.88 13.02
CA LYS A 140 1.90 16.30 13.09
C LYS A 140 3.20 17.10 13.25
N GLY A 141 3.54 17.87 12.22
CA GLY A 141 4.64 18.82 12.25
C GLY A 141 4.22 20.19 12.75
N THR A 142 5.07 21.19 12.54
CA THR A 142 4.81 22.57 12.94
C THR A 142 3.94 23.33 11.93
N ASP A 143 3.92 22.91 10.65
CA ASP A 143 3.24 23.60 9.55
C ASP A 143 2.30 22.69 8.74
N ALA A 144 2.31 21.36 9.01
CA ALA A 144 1.55 20.39 8.25
C ALA A 144 1.27 19.10 9.04
N PHE A 145 0.26 18.36 8.59
CA PHE A 145 0.20 16.93 8.82
C PHE A 145 0.95 16.18 7.72
N TYR A 146 1.44 14.99 8.07
CA TYR A 146 2.09 14.07 7.14
C TYR A 146 1.46 12.69 7.27
N VAL A 147 1.26 12.02 6.13
CA VAL A 147 0.93 10.60 6.09
C VAL A 147 2.04 9.87 5.36
N VAL A 148 2.65 8.90 6.02
CA VAL A 148 3.65 7.99 5.43
C VAL A 148 3.00 6.64 5.21
N GLN A 149 2.97 6.20 3.97
CA GLN A 149 2.38 4.91 3.58
C GLN A 149 3.48 3.94 3.18
N TYR A 150 3.52 2.79 3.85
CA TYR A 150 4.36 1.65 3.48
C TYR A 150 3.50 0.63 2.74
N ILE A 151 3.82 0.38 1.49
CA ILE A 151 3.06 -0.49 0.57
C ILE A 151 3.86 -1.76 0.36
N LEU A 152 3.31 -2.90 0.74
CA LEU A 152 3.99 -4.20 0.63
C LEU A 152 3.03 -5.29 0.14
N ASN A 153 3.58 -6.43 -0.26
CA ASN A 153 2.76 -7.61 -0.54
C ASN A 153 2.28 -8.24 0.76
N THR A 154 1.04 -8.74 0.80
CA THR A 154 0.46 -9.37 2.00
C THR A 154 1.24 -10.59 2.48
N GLN A 155 1.92 -11.31 1.58
CA GLN A 155 2.76 -12.45 1.94
C GLN A 155 4.01 -12.07 2.77
N ASP A 156 4.46 -10.81 2.64
CA ASP A 156 5.66 -10.30 3.32
C ASP A 156 5.31 -9.55 4.62
N GLU A 157 4.03 -9.43 4.94
CA GLU A 157 3.52 -8.62 6.05
C GLU A 157 4.09 -9.03 7.39
N GLU A 158 4.03 -10.32 7.75
CA GLU A 158 4.52 -10.79 9.05
C GLU A 158 6.01 -10.49 9.25
N THR A 159 6.78 -10.55 8.17
CA THR A 159 8.22 -10.30 8.17
C THR A 159 8.54 -8.80 8.23
N LEU A 160 7.82 -7.99 7.43
CA LEU A 160 8.13 -6.56 7.27
C LEU A 160 7.43 -5.67 8.29
N LYS A 161 6.30 -6.07 8.86
CA LYS A 161 5.55 -5.27 9.83
C LYS A 161 6.40 -4.71 10.99
N PRO A 162 7.22 -5.51 11.73
CA PRO A 162 8.06 -4.98 12.79
C PRO A 162 9.08 -3.97 12.28
N ILE A 163 9.67 -4.22 11.10
CA ILE A 163 10.66 -3.35 10.48
C ILE A 163 10.05 -2.00 10.05
N ILE A 164 8.88 -2.05 9.43
CA ILE A 164 8.10 -0.85 9.06
C ILE A 164 7.75 -0.02 10.29
N HIS A 165 7.37 -0.69 11.38
CA HIS A 165 7.06 0.00 12.63
C HIS A 165 8.29 0.69 13.22
N ASP A 166 9.46 0.07 13.17
CA ASP A 166 10.71 0.70 13.60
C ASP A 166 11.07 1.90 12.70
N TRP A 167 10.95 1.79 11.38
CA TRP A 167 11.15 2.93 10.46
C TRP A 167 10.17 4.07 10.74
N ALA A 168 8.91 3.74 11.02
CA ALA A 168 7.90 4.74 11.36
C ALA A 168 8.22 5.45 12.69
N LYS A 169 8.74 4.73 13.70
CA LYS A 169 9.17 5.31 14.98
C LYS A 169 10.33 6.27 14.84
N GLU A 170 11.27 5.97 13.96
CA GLU A 170 12.44 6.82 13.70
C GLU A 170 12.13 8.02 12.81
N THR A 171 10.97 8.00 12.12
CA THR A 171 10.52 9.11 11.26
C THR A 171 10.27 10.36 12.08
N SER A 172 10.76 11.51 11.57
CA SER A 172 10.54 12.81 12.18
C SER A 172 10.04 13.84 11.18
N VAL A 173 9.25 14.81 11.65
CA VAL A 173 8.68 15.93 10.86
C VAL A 173 9.06 17.27 11.48
N LYS A 174 9.19 18.30 10.63
CA LYS A 174 9.51 19.68 11.05
C LYS A 174 8.31 20.40 11.61
#